data_61bd8a41dae1c5b1ab60c8992747c5f0
#
_entry.id   61bd8a41dae1c5b1ab60c8992747c5f0
#
_cell.length_a   1.000
_cell.length_b   1.000
_cell.length_c   1.000
_cell.angle_alpha   90.00
_cell.angle_beta   90.00
_cell.angle_gamma   90.00
#
_symmetry.space_group_name_H-M   'P 1'
#
loop_
_entity.id
_entity.type
_entity.pdbx_description
1 polymer ?
#
loop_
_entity_poly.entity_id
_entity_poly.type
_entity_poly.pdbx_seq_one_letter_code
_entity_poly.pdbx_strand_id
1 'polypeptide(L)'
;MAEIEAEGGLAVEGAVAAPPRNKLRLIIMAVGLLAVLGVGAAAWFVFFSHGDEVRHAEAAPPAKPPAFLDVPDMMVNLAGAPGERVQYLRLKIVLELKEERQVEAIKPTMPRITDIFQTYVRELRPSDLNGSAGLFRLKEELTRRVNAAVAPIQVSAVLFREVVIQ
;
A
#
# COMPACT_ATOMS: atom_id res chain seq x y z
N MET A 1 -66.51 -92.32 -3.32
CA MET A 1 -67.57 -91.52 -3.97
C MET A 1 -67.36 -90.11 -3.64
N ALA A 2 -67.07 -89.37 -4.64
CA ALA A 2 -67.40 -87.99 -4.86
C ALA A 2 -66.71 -86.98 -3.89
N GLU A 3 -65.88 -86.22 -4.37
CA GLU A 3 -65.98 -85.02 -5.19
C GLU A 3 -66.10 -83.82 -4.25
N ILE A 4 -65.54 -82.77 -4.40
CA ILE A 4 -65.26 -81.78 -5.39
C ILE A 4 -64.87 -80.50 -4.65
N GLU A 5 -63.84 -79.92 -5.19
CA GLU A 5 -63.78 -78.51 -5.63
C GLU A 5 -63.99 -77.42 -4.55
N ALA A 6 -63.40 -76.35 -4.60
CA ALA A 6 -62.92 -75.42 -5.57
C ALA A 6 -62.40 -74.20 -4.87
N GLU A 7 -61.44 -73.65 -5.48
CA GLU A 7 -61.31 -72.28 -5.86
C GLU A 7 -61.54 -71.10 -4.85
N GLY A 8 -60.67 -70.21 -4.89
CA GLY A 8 -60.87 -68.86 -4.43
C GLY A 8 -59.65 -68.00 -4.41
N GLY A 9 -59.10 -67.78 -5.61
CA GLY A 9 -58.10 -66.73 -5.75
C GLY A 9 -58.70 -65.36 -5.52
N LEU A 10 -58.10 -64.59 -4.68
CA LEU A 10 -58.36 -63.13 -4.60
C LEU A 10 -57.08 -62.40 -4.86
N ALA A 11 -56.98 -61.92 -6.10
CA ALA A 11 -56.05 -60.88 -6.49
C ALA A 11 -56.32 -59.62 -5.67
N VAL A 12 -55.37 -59.20 -4.92
CA VAL A 12 -55.39 -57.84 -4.35
C VAL A 12 -54.52 -56.97 -5.25
N GLU A 13 -55.23 -56.31 -6.13
CA GLU A 13 -54.72 -55.23 -6.98
C GLU A 13 -54.45 -54.01 -6.09
N GLY A 14 -53.16 -53.82 -5.74
CA GLY A 14 -52.68 -52.61 -5.07
C GLY A 14 -52.56 -51.52 -6.09
N ALA A 15 -53.59 -50.71 -6.24
CA ALA A 15 -53.55 -49.47 -7.00
C ALA A 15 -52.57 -48.49 -6.32
N VAL A 16 -51.37 -48.37 -6.87
CA VAL A 16 -50.49 -47.28 -6.53
C VAL A 16 -51.04 -45.99 -7.14
N ALA A 17 -51.69 -45.19 -6.31
CA ALA A 17 -52.18 -43.88 -6.68
C ALA A 17 -51.03 -43.00 -7.13
N ALA A 18 -51.00 -42.64 -8.39
CA ALA A 18 -50.07 -41.65 -8.93
C ALA A 18 -50.28 -40.31 -8.22
N PRO A 19 -49.22 -39.68 -7.72
CA PRO A 19 -49.37 -38.38 -7.05
C PRO A 19 -49.89 -37.32 -8.04
N PRO A 20 -50.75 -36.39 -7.61
CA PRO A 20 -51.36 -35.41 -8.49
C PRO A 20 -50.23 -34.55 -9.14
N ARG A 21 -50.27 -34.43 -10.45
CA ARG A 21 -49.28 -33.77 -11.33
C ARG A 21 -48.85 -32.34 -10.85
N ASN A 22 -49.66 -31.70 -10.06
CA ASN A 22 -49.35 -30.38 -9.49
C ASN A 22 -48.35 -30.42 -8.32
N LYS A 23 -48.33 -31.49 -7.52
CA LYS A 23 -47.36 -31.65 -6.42
C LYS A 23 -45.98 -31.98 -6.95
N LEU A 24 -45.87 -32.75 -8.04
CA LEU A 24 -44.61 -33.06 -8.68
C LEU A 24 -43.96 -31.77 -9.27
N ARG A 25 -44.72 -30.91 -9.90
CA ARG A 25 -44.24 -29.60 -10.40
C ARG A 25 -43.81 -28.70 -9.28
N LEU A 26 -44.50 -28.63 -8.16
CA LEU A 26 -44.13 -27.88 -6.97
C LEU A 26 -42.83 -28.40 -6.36
N ILE A 27 -42.64 -29.71 -6.28
CA ILE A 27 -41.39 -30.33 -5.78
C ILE A 27 -40.21 -30.01 -6.71
N ILE A 28 -40.40 -30.09 -8.03
CA ILE A 28 -39.34 -29.75 -9.00
C ILE A 28 -38.98 -28.28 -8.92
N MET A 29 -39.95 -27.38 -8.76
CA MET A 29 -39.73 -25.95 -8.57
C MET A 29 -38.99 -25.65 -7.24
N ALA A 30 -39.37 -26.32 -6.16
CA ALA A 30 -38.73 -26.16 -4.85
C ALA A 30 -37.27 -26.65 -4.86
N VAL A 31 -37.00 -27.80 -5.48
CA VAL A 31 -35.65 -28.34 -5.63
C VAL A 31 -34.79 -27.43 -6.53
N GLY A 32 -35.37 -26.92 -7.62
CA GLY A 32 -34.68 -25.97 -8.51
C GLY A 32 -34.32 -24.68 -7.80
N LEU A 33 -35.23 -24.11 -7.00
CA LEU A 33 -34.98 -22.91 -6.20
C LEU A 33 -33.88 -23.14 -5.14
N LEU A 34 -33.90 -24.32 -4.50
CA LEU A 34 -32.90 -24.67 -3.48
C LEU A 34 -31.51 -24.88 -4.09
N ALA A 35 -31.46 -25.44 -5.29
CA ALA A 35 -30.19 -25.58 -6.04
C ALA A 35 -29.61 -24.21 -6.44
N VAL A 36 -30.45 -23.28 -6.91
CA VAL A 36 -30.00 -21.92 -7.27
C VAL A 36 -29.51 -21.14 -6.04
N LEU A 37 -30.22 -21.25 -4.91
CA LEU A 37 -29.80 -20.64 -3.65
C LEU A 37 -28.48 -21.25 -3.12
N GLY A 38 -28.31 -22.58 -3.24
CA GLY A 38 -27.08 -23.26 -2.83
C GLY A 38 -25.87 -22.85 -3.69
N VAL A 39 -26.04 -22.78 -5.00
CA VAL A 39 -24.97 -22.32 -5.91
C VAL A 39 -24.66 -20.84 -5.69
N GLY A 40 -25.68 -20.01 -5.48
CA GLY A 40 -25.48 -18.59 -5.16
C GLY A 40 -24.75 -18.37 -3.84
N ALA A 41 -25.09 -19.12 -2.80
CA ALA A 41 -24.40 -19.05 -1.50
C ALA A 41 -22.96 -19.57 -1.58
N ALA A 42 -22.71 -20.64 -2.33
CA ALA A 42 -21.37 -21.16 -2.55
C ALA A 42 -20.51 -20.19 -3.36
N ALA A 43 -21.04 -19.61 -4.42
CA ALA A 43 -20.34 -18.57 -5.20
C ALA A 43 -20.06 -17.32 -4.37
N TRP A 44 -21.03 -16.88 -3.55
CA TRP A 44 -20.83 -15.77 -2.61
C TRP A 44 -19.73 -16.09 -1.60
N PHE A 45 -19.76 -17.28 -1.00
CA PHE A 45 -18.75 -17.71 -0.03
C PHE A 45 -17.36 -17.79 -0.66
N VAL A 46 -17.23 -18.35 -1.86
CA VAL A 46 -15.94 -18.42 -2.58
C VAL A 46 -15.47 -17.03 -2.99
N PHE A 47 -16.36 -16.16 -3.45
CA PHE A 47 -15.96 -14.82 -3.88
C PHE A 47 -15.62 -13.89 -2.71
N PHE A 48 -16.33 -14.01 -1.58
CA PHE A 48 -16.05 -13.21 -0.38
C PHE A 48 -14.98 -13.82 0.53
N SER A 49 -14.82 -15.13 0.58
CA SER A 49 -13.76 -15.77 1.37
C SER A 49 -12.37 -15.68 0.71
N HIS A 50 -12.29 -15.31 -0.59
CA HIS A 50 -11.02 -14.97 -1.22
C HIS A 50 -10.58 -13.51 -0.96
N GLY A 51 -11.37 -12.72 -0.22
CA GLY A 51 -11.05 -11.33 0.14
C GLY A 51 -10.18 -11.17 1.38
N ASP A 52 -10.07 -12.18 2.23
CA ASP A 52 -9.31 -12.14 3.48
C ASP A 52 -8.28 -13.27 3.61
N GLU A 53 -7.58 -13.60 2.50
CA GLU A 53 -6.18 -13.90 2.72
C GLU A 53 -5.54 -12.56 3.14
N VAL A 54 -5.65 -12.26 4.43
CA VAL A 54 -4.57 -11.59 5.12
C VAL A 54 -3.34 -12.43 4.74
N ARG A 55 -2.67 -12.07 3.64
CA ARG A 55 -1.29 -12.43 3.47
C ARG A 55 -0.69 -12.05 4.82
N HIS A 56 -0.46 -13.04 5.65
CA HIS A 56 0.63 -12.96 6.58
C HIS A 56 1.79 -12.63 5.65
N ALA A 57 1.99 -11.33 5.44
CA ALA A 57 3.24 -10.84 4.94
C ALA A 57 4.21 -11.51 5.88
N GLU A 58 4.83 -12.55 5.38
CA GLU A 58 6.03 -13.15 5.96
C GLU A 58 6.78 -11.95 6.48
N ALA A 59 6.83 -11.81 7.81
CA ALA A 59 7.25 -10.60 8.48
C ALA A 59 8.56 -10.22 7.80
N ALA A 60 8.52 -9.19 6.97
CA ALA A 60 9.71 -8.72 6.27
C ALA A 60 10.77 -8.61 7.36
N PRO A 61 11.96 -9.19 7.17
CA PRO A 61 12.98 -9.20 8.21
C PRO A 61 13.05 -7.80 8.79
N PRO A 62 13.08 -7.63 10.11
CA PRO A 62 12.92 -6.34 10.77
C PRO A 62 13.80 -5.33 10.04
N ALA A 63 13.18 -4.30 9.48
CA ALA A 63 13.88 -3.29 8.71
C ALA A 63 15.01 -2.77 9.58
N LYS A 64 16.24 -2.86 9.11
CA LYS A 64 17.39 -2.33 9.84
C LYS A 64 17.07 -0.88 10.20
N PRO A 65 17.43 -0.43 11.41
CA PRO A 65 17.20 0.96 11.79
C PRO A 65 17.87 1.89 10.77
N PRO A 66 17.20 3.00 10.38
CA PRO A 66 17.79 3.97 9.49
C PRO A 66 19.05 4.58 10.14
N ALA A 67 20.03 4.86 9.33
CA ALA A 67 21.25 5.56 9.74
C ALA A 67 21.14 7.04 9.39
N PHE A 68 21.74 7.90 10.19
CA PHE A 68 21.71 9.34 10.01
C PHE A 68 23.11 9.91 9.86
N LEU A 69 23.27 10.84 8.92
CA LEU A 69 24.53 11.51 8.66
C LEU A 69 24.31 13.03 8.69
N ASP A 70 24.93 13.71 9.64
CA ASP A 70 24.88 15.16 9.72
C ASP A 70 25.67 15.79 8.56
N VAL A 71 25.05 16.79 7.91
CA VAL A 71 25.72 17.66 6.94
C VAL A 71 26.26 18.88 7.69
N PRO A 72 27.43 19.41 7.35
CA PRO A 72 27.95 20.64 7.96
C PRO A 72 26.92 21.78 7.92
N ASP A 73 26.83 22.54 9.01
CA ASP A 73 25.93 23.71 9.11
C ASP A 73 26.25 24.68 7.97
N MET A 74 25.21 25.18 7.32
CA MET A 74 25.39 26.15 6.22
C MET A 74 24.57 27.41 6.46
N MET A 75 25.15 28.53 6.06
CA MET A 75 24.50 29.84 6.00
C MET A 75 24.65 30.38 4.59
N VAL A 76 23.54 30.67 3.94
CA VAL A 76 23.52 31.03 2.52
C VAL A 76 22.65 32.29 2.33
N ASN A 77 23.08 33.18 1.46
CA ASN A 77 22.25 34.34 1.04
C ASN A 77 21.15 33.82 0.11
N LEU A 78 19.93 34.22 0.35
CA LEU A 78 18.81 33.99 -0.55
C LEU A 78 18.81 35.00 -1.70
N ALA A 79 18.23 34.59 -2.84
CA ALA A 79 18.00 35.49 -3.95
C ALA A 79 16.97 36.56 -3.54
N GLY A 80 17.32 37.83 -3.70
CA GLY A 80 16.44 38.99 -3.43
C GLY A 80 16.30 39.84 -4.67
N ALA A 81 15.30 40.75 -4.67
CA ALA A 81 15.19 41.77 -5.72
C ALA A 81 16.23 42.86 -5.52
N PRO A 82 16.65 43.55 -6.58
CA PRO A 82 17.55 44.69 -6.47
C PRO A 82 17.01 45.73 -5.49
N GLY A 83 17.80 46.12 -4.47
CA GLY A 83 17.40 47.09 -3.43
C GLY A 83 16.72 46.50 -2.20
N GLU A 84 16.40 45.20 -2.18
CA GLU A 84 15.92 44.52 -0.98
C GLU A 84 17.08 44.21 -0.01
N ARG A 85 16.74 44.07 1.27
CA ARG A 85 17.71 43.61 2.26
C ARG A 85 18.11 42.16 1.98
N VAL A 86 19.42 41.89 2.04
CA VAL A 86 19.93 40.55 1.92
C VAL A 86 19.39 39.72 3.09
N GLN A 87 18.74 38.59 2.78
CA GLN A 87 18.28 37.63 3.76
C GLN A 87 19.19 36.40 3.73
N TYR A 88 19.49 35.88 4.90
CA TYR A 88 20.32 34.70 5.07
C TYR A 88 19.46 33.55 5.52
N LEU A 89 19.69 32.38 4.91
CA LEU A 89 19.11 31.13 5.33
C LEU A 89 20.15 30.30 6.07
N ARG A 90 19.88 29.99 7.33
CA ARG A 90 20.63 29.01 8.11
C ARG A 90 19.95 27.68 7.99
N LEU A 91 20.70 26.64 7.60
CA LEU A 91 20.23 25.26 7.46
C LEU A 91 21.11 24.31 8.26
N LYS A 92 20.44 23.46 9.06
CA LYS A 92 21.05 22.24 9.60
C LYS A 92 20.32 21.04 9.02
N ILE A 93 21.08 20.22 8.30
CA ILE A 93 20.56 19.12 7.50
C ILE A 93 21.11 17.80 8.01
N VAL A 94 20.28 16.77 7.99
CA VAL A 94 20.64 15.38 8.25
C VAL A 94 20.20 14.55 7.05
N LEU A 95 21.06 13.68 6.58
CA LEU A 95 20.73 12.70 5.54
C LEU A 95 20.30 11.41 6.23
N GLU A 96 19.12 10.91 5.86
CA GLU A 96 18.63 9.60 6.27
C GLU A 96 19.03 8.55 5.24
N LEU A 97 19.62 7.47 5.73
CA LEU A 97 20.15 6.36 4.93
C LEU A 97 19.53 5.05 5.40
N LYS A 98 19.45 4.07 4.52
CA LYS A 98 18.87 2.76 4.84
C LYS A 98 19.75 1.93 5.77
N GLU A 99 21.06 2.12 5.71
CA GLU A 99 22.03 1.27 6.43
C GLU A 99 23.27 2.07 6.84
N GLU A 100 23.86 1.71 8.00
CA GLU A 100 25.08 2.31 8.56
C GLU A 100 26.26 2.28 7.58
N ARG A 101 26.42 1.20 6.83
CA ARG A 101 27.53 1.09 5.84
C ARG A 101 27.49 2.15 4.75
N GLN A 102 26.30 2.69 4.43
CA GLN A 102 26.14 3.76 3.44
C GLN A 102 26.68 5.09 3.96
N VAL A 103 26.65 5.31 5.29
CA VAL A 103 27.22 6.50 5.93
C VAL A 103 28.71 6.62 5.61
N GLU A 104 29.46 5.55 5.82
CA GLU A 104 30.90 5.54 5.54
C GLU A 104 31.22 5.76 4.07
N ALA A 105 30.39 5.20 3.19
CA ALA A 105 30.55 5.35 1.74
C ALA A 105 30.23 6.76 1.23
N ILE A 106 29.33 7.51 1.91
CA ILE A 106 28.96 8.88 1.53
C ILE A 106 29.89 9.93 2.12
N LYS A 107 30.47 9.71 3.28
CA LYS A 107 31.37 10.68 3.94
C LYS A 107 32.42 11.34 3.01
N PRO A 108 33.11 10.61 2.13
CA PRO A 108 34.08 11.23 1.23
C PRO A 108 33.46 12.20 0.21
N THR A 109 32.16 12.05 -0.08
CA THR A 109 31.45 12.92 -1.03
C THR A 109 30.78 14.13 -0.37
N MET A 110 30.91 14.28 0.96
CA MET A 110 30.26 15.35 1.73
C MET A 110 30.57 16.76 1.19
N PRO A 111 31.81 17.12 0.79
CA PRO A 111 32.07 18.44 0.22
C PRO A 111 31.22 18.72 -1.03
N ARG A 112 31.04 17.72 -1.89
CA ARG A 112 30.20 17.84 -3.09
C ARG A 112 28.71 18.00 -2.74
N ILE A 113 28.24 17.28 -1.75
CA ILE A 113 26.86 17.40 -1.25
C ILE A 113 26.60 18.82 -0.73
N THR A 114 27.53 19.33 0.09
CA THR A 114 27.43 20.69 0.64
C THR A 114 27.42 21.74 -0.47
N ASP A 115 28.28 21.61 -1.47
CA ASP A 115 28.31 22.51 -2.62
C ASP A 115 27.00 22.53 -3.41
N ILE A 116 26.44 21.35 -3.68
CA ILE A 116 25.14 21.22 -4.37
C ILE A 116 24.03 21.91 -3.59
N PHE A 117 23.99 21.72 -2.26
CA PHE A 117 23.00 22.33 -1.42
C PHE A 117 23.12 23.85 -1.38
N GLN A 118 24.34 24.36 -1.18
CA GLN A 118 24.61 25.79 -1.18
C GLN A 118 24.26 26.44 -2.51
N THR A 119 24.63 25.82 -3.62
CA THR A 119 24.35 26.33 -4.96
C THR A 119 22.83 26.44 -5.19
N TYR A 120 22.09 25.38 -4.88
CA TYR A 120 20.65 25.40 -5.08
C TYR A 120 19.94 26.40 -4.14
N VAL A 121 20.31 26.42 -2.88
CA VAL A 121 19.67 27.30 -1.89
C VAL A 121 19.87 28.79 -2.22
N ARG A 122 20.99 29.17 -2.84
CA ARG A 122 21.24 30.55 -3.29
C ARG A 122 20.28 31.03 -4.37
N GLU A 123 19.70 30.12 -5.14
CA GLU A 123 18.73 30.45 -6.20
C GLU A 123 17.33 30.71 -5.65
N LEU A 124 17.06 30.30 -4.39
CA LEU A 124 15.76 30.41 -3.77
C LEU A 124 15.51 31.81 -3.22
N ARG A 125 14.24 32.23 -3.36
CA ARG A 125 13.74 33.45 -2.73
C ARG A 125 13.11 33.11 -1.37
N PRO A 126 13.04 34.05 -0.44
CA PRO A 126 12.33 33.87 0.85
C PRO A 126 10.89 33.39 0.65
N SER A 127 10.20 33.88 -0.40
CA SER A 127 8.84 33.42 -0.76
C SER A 127 8.73 31.95 -1.09
N ASP A 128 9.79 31.33 -1.64
CA ASP A 128 9.79 29.92 -2.05
C ASP A 128 9.83 28.98 -0.83
N LEU A 129 10.27 29.50 0.30
CA LEU A 129 10.40 28.79 1.57
C LEU A 129 9.20 28.99 2.50
N ASN A 130 8.22 29.76 2.09
CA ASN A 130 7.07 30.08 2.93
C ASN A 130 6.13 28.85 3.08
N GLY A 131 5.77 28.61 4.35
CA GLY A 131 4.85 27.56 4.74
C GLY A 131 5.40 26.15 4.58
N SER A 132 4.61 25.15 4.95
CA SER A 132 4.98 23.74 4.89
C SER A 132 5.22 23.25 3.45
N ALA A 133 4.48 23.78 2.49
CA ALA A 133 4.61 23.40 1.09
C ALA A 133 5.96 23.83 0.48
N GLY A 134 6.48 25.01 0.86
CA GLY A 134 7.81 25.48 0.45
C GLY A 134 8.91 24.59 1.01
N LEU A 135 8.86 24.28 2.29
CA LEU A 135 9.84 23.40 2.95
C LEU A 135 9.77 21.98 2.42
N PHE A 136 8.58 21.49 2.09
CA PHE A 136 8.42 20.17 1.48
C PHE A 136 9.10 20.12 0.10
N ARG A 137 8.86 21.09 -0.77
CA ARG A 137 9.51 21.21 -2.07
C ARG A 137 11.03 21.30 -1.96
N LEU A 138 11.53 22.08 -1.01
CA LEU A 138 12.96 22.17 -0.74
C LEU A 138 13.54 20.80 -0.37
N LYS A 139 12.88 20.07 0.54
CA LYS A 139 13.28 18.74 0.98
C LYS A 139 13.37 17.75 -0.20
N GLU A 140 12.33 17.69 -1.01
CA GLU A 140 12.26 16.79 -2.18
C GLU A 140 13.36 17.12 -3.20
N GLU A 141 13.56 18.39 -3.48
CA GLU A 141 14.57 18.82 -4.45
C GLU A 141 16.00 18.54 -3.95
N LEU A 142 16.30 18.79 -2.69
CA LEU A 142 17.60 18.46 -2.10
C LEU A 142 17.83 16.94 -2.10
N THR A 143 16.79 16.15 -1.79
CA THR A 143 16.88 14.68 -1.85
C THR A 143 17.17 14.20 -3.27
N ARG A 144 16.52 14.77 -4.27
CA ARG A 144 16.74 14.43 -5.67
C ARG A 144 18.18 14.76 -6.12
N ARG A 145 18.66 15.95 -5.76
CA ARG A 145 20.00 16.43 -6.14
C ARG A 145 21.12 15.62 -5.48
N VAL A 146 20.99 15.33 -4.18
CA VAL A 146 21.97 14.50 -3.50
C VAL A 146 22.01 13.09 -4.09
N ASN A 147 20.87 12.49 -4.38
CA ASN A 147 20.81 11.16 -4.97
C ASN A 147 21.47 11.10 -6.37
N ALA A 148 21.34 12.15 -7.16
CA ALA A 148 22.07 12.24 -8.44
C ALA A 148 23.59 12.33 -8.26
N ALA A 149 24.06 12.94 -7.16
CA ALA A 149 25.48 13.15 -6.91
C ALA A 149 26.17 11.95 -6.27
N VAL A 150 25.45 11.16 -5.47
CA VAL A 150 26.01 10.03 -4.70
C VAL A 150 25.73 8.67 -5.32
N ALA A 151 25.12 8.63 -6.50
CA ALA A 151 24.83 7.37 -7.18
C ALA A 151 26.09 6.47 -7.25
N PRO A 152 25.99 5.16 -7.04
CA PRO A 152 24.77 4.34 -6.91
C PRO A 152 24.16 4.29 -5.50
N ILE A 153 24.74 4.96 -4.51
CA ILE A 153 24.19 5.03 -3.16
C ILE A 153 22.90 5.88 -3.18
N GLN A 154 21.95 5.55 -2.34
CA GLN A 154 20.70 6.28 -2.23
C GLN A 154 20.47 6.81 -0.80
N VAL A 155 20.25 8.10 -0.71
CA VAL A 155 19.73 8.79 0.47
C VAL A 155 18.21 8.62 0.49
N SER A 156 17.66 8.13 1.60
CA SER A 156 16.22 7.91 1.76
C SER A 156 15.47 9.25 1.82
N ALA A 157 16.00 10.17 2.59
CA ALA A 157 15.42 11.50 2.72
C ALA A 157 16.48 12.52 3.22
N VAL A 158 16.23 13.79 2.89
CA VAL A 158 16.88 14.94 3.52
C VAL A 158 15.98 15.42 4.64
N LEU A 159 16.51 15.53 5.84
CA LEU A 159 15.79 16.00 7.03
C LEU A 159 16.33 17.36 7.46
N PHE A 160 15.43 18.25 7.85
CA PHE A 160 15.81 19.54 8.40
C PHE A 160 15.77 19.50 9.94
N ARG A 161 16.91 19.74 10.56
CA ARG A 161 16.99 19.93 12.01
C ARG A 161 16.70 21.38 12.39
N GLU A 162 17.14 22.33 11.55
CA GLU A 162 16.91 23.75 11.74
C GLU A 162 16.79 24.46 10.38
N VAL A 163 15.82 25.36 10.26
CA VAL A 163 15.63 26.23 9.09
C VAL A 163 15.28 27.61 9.62
N VAL A 164 16.17 28.59 9.50
CA VAL A 164 15.98 29.95 10.01
C VAL A 164 16.33 30.94 8.92
N ILE A 165 15.41 31.86 8.63
CA ILE A 165 15.62 33.02 7.75
C ILE A 165 15.90 34.24 8.65
N GLN A 166 16.97 34.94 8.36
CA GLN A 166 17.42 36.14 9.10
C GLN A 166 17.57 37.31 8.17
#